data_26e5576ac3522cc4a1d3be7cd81d4249
#
_entry.id   26e5576ac3522cc4a1d3be7cd81d4249
#
_cell.length_a   1.000
_cell.length_b   1.000
_cell.length_c   1.000
_cell.angle_alpha   90.00
_cell.angle_beta   90.00
_cell.angle_gamma   90.00
#
_symmetry.space_group_name_H-M   'P 1'
#
loop_
_entity.id
_entity.type
_entity.pdbx_description
1 polymer ?
#
loop_
_entity_poly.entity_id
_entity_poly.type
_entity_poly.pdbx_seq_one_letter_code
_entity_poly.pdbx_strand_id
1 'polypeptide(L)' 'MKVVLRNPRREVELDGVRRVSDLFKRLELVSESYLAIRSGELLTTEETVSDDDVIELRPVISGG' A
#
# COMPACT_ATOMS: atom_id res chain seq x y z
N MET A 1 -3.17 6.52 8.88
CA MET A 1 -2.73 5.27 8.28
C MET A 1 -1.22 5.24 8.17
N LYS A 2 -0.63 4.15 8.58
CA LYS A 2 0.79 3.95 8.41
C LYS A 2 1.02 3.06 7.19
N VAL A 3 1.91 3.49 6.30
CA VAL A 3 2.27 2.73 5.12
C VAL A 3 3.74 2.38 5.21
N VAL A 4 4.03 1.08 5.12
CA VAL A 4 5.40 0.58 5.17
C VAL A 4 5.80 0.15 3.77
N LEU A 5 6.81 0.79 3.24
CA LEU A 5 7.35 0.44 1.93
C LEU A 5 8.64 -0.35 2.11
N ARG A 6 8.94 -1.19 1.14
CA ARG A 6 10.15 -2.02 1.15
C ARG A 6 11.08 -1.62 0.00
N ASN A 7 12.35 -1.89 0.20
CA ASN A 7 13.43 -1.72 -0.77
C ASN A 7 13.66 -0.28 -1.23
N PRO A 8 14.12 0.64 -0.37
CA PRO A 8 14.42 0.41 1.05
C PRO A 8 13.18 0.55 1.92
N ARG A 9 13.27 0.07 3.15
CA ARG A 9 12.15 0.18 4.07
C ARG A 9 11.93 1.64 4.44
N ARG A 10 10.68 2.07 4.28
CA ARG A 10 10.26 3.43 4.64
C ARG A 10 8.89 3.37 5.27
N GLU A 11 8.64 4.28 6.19
CA GLU A 11 7.31 4.43 6.77
C GLU A 11 6.79 5.81 6.43
N VAL A 12 5.55 5.84 5.97
CA VAL A 12 4.87 7.07 5.61
C VAL A 12 3.53 7.10 6.32
N GLU A 13 3.15 8.25 6.83
CA GLU A 13 1.83 8.42 7.43
C GLU A 13 0.93 9.21 6.51
N LEU A 14 -0.29 8.72 6.31
CA LEU A 14 -1.27 9.35 5.45
C LEU A 14 -2.62 9.40 6.16
N ASP A 15 -3.38 10.44 5.86
CA ASP A 15 -4.75 10.61 6.37
C ASP A 15 -5.71 10.73 5.20
N GLY A 16 -6.95 10.33 5.44
CA GLY A 16 -8.00 10.52 4.46
C GLY A 16 -7.99 9.58 3.27
N VAL A 17 -7.19 8.53 3.37
CA VAL A 17 -7.17 7.51 2.33
C VAL A 17 -8.31 6.54 2.59
N ARG A 18 -9.15 6.30 1.59
CA ARG A 18 -10.33 5.45 1.74
C ARG A 18 -10.19 4.09 1.08
N ARG A 19 -9.46 4.01 -0.01
CA ARG A 19 -9.27 2.76 -0.73
C ARG A 19 -7.80 2.58 -1.06
N VAL A 20 -7.43 1.35 -1.35
CA VAL A 20 -6.05 1.02 -1.73
C VAL A 20 -5.64 1.80 -2.99
N SER A 21 -6.57 1.97 -3.94
CA SER A 21 -6.28 2.76 -5.14
C SER A 21 -5.89 4.19 -4.81
N ASP A 22 -6.55 4.78 -3.81
CA ASP A 22 -6.23 6.14 -3.38
C ASP A 22 -4.85 6.20 -2.74
N LEU A 23 -4.48 5.15 -2.03
CA LEU A 23 -3.18 5.05 -1.42
C LEU A 23 -2.08 5.15 -2.48
N PHE A 24 -2.22 4.40 -3.55
CA PHE A 24 -1.24 4.44 -4.63
C PHE A 24 -1.18 5.81 -5.29
N LYS A 25 -2.32 6.46 -5.45
CA LYS A 25 -2.36 7.81 -6.03
C LYS A 25 -1.65 8.82 -5.13
N ARG A 26 -1.89 8.75 -3.84
CA ARG A 26 -1.27 9.66 -2.88
C ARG A 26 0.25 9.51 -2.85
N LEU A 27 0.73 8.30 -3.03
CA LEU A 27 2.16 8.02 -3.02
C LEU A 27 2.78 8.10 -4.40
N GLU A 28 1.98 8.35 -5.42
CA GLU A 28 2.43 8.43 -6.82
C GLU A 28 3.11 7.14 -7.26
N LEU A 29 2.51 6.03 -6.85
CA LEU A 29 3.02 4.70 -7.19
C LEU A 29 2.08 4.02 -8.19
N VAL A 30 2.67 3.17 -9.02
CA VAL A 30 1.90 2.37 -9.97
C VAL A 30 1.37 1.14 -9.24
N SER A 31 0.05 0.98 -9.19
CA SER A 31 -0.57 -0.11 -8.43
C SER A 31 -0.16 -1.49 -8.93
N GLU A 32 0.15 -1.61 -10.21
CA GLU A 32 0.58 -2.89 -10.78
C GLU A 32 1.98 -3.30 -10.34
N SER A 33 2.73 -2.37 -9.78
CA SER A 33 4.10 -2.64 -9.36
C SER A 33 4.23 -3.02 -7.89
N TYR A 34 3.13 -3.02 -7.16
CA TYR A 34 3.15 -3.28 -5.72
C TYR A 34 2.01 -4.17 -5.29
N LEU A 35 2.24 -4.91 -4.20
CA LEU A 35 1.20 -5.65 -3.49
C LEU A 35 0.90 -4.90 -2.21
N ALA A 36 -0.38 -4.72 -1.93
CA ALA A 36 -0.82 -4.10 -0.68
C ALA A 36 -1.23 -5.21 0.29
N ILE A 37 -0.68 -5.17 1.50
CA ILE A 37 -0.88 -6.22 2.50
C ILE A 37 -1.33 -5.58 3.80
N ARG A 38 -2.38 -6.13 4.40
CA ARG A 38 -2.83 -5.72 5.72
C ARG A 38 -3.02 -6.97 6.57
N SER A 39 -2.33 -7.03 7.70
CA SER A 39 -2.39 -8.16 8.62
C SER A 39 -2.13 -9.50 7.92
N GLY A 40 -1.18 -9.50 7.01
CA GLY A 40 -0.79 -10.71 6.29
C GLY A 40 -1.68 -11.08 5.13
N GLU A 41 -2.71 -10.28 4.83
CA GLU A 41 -3.62 -10.56 3.75
C GLU A 41 -3.45 -9.58 2.60
N LEU A 42 -3.51 -10.09 1.38
CA LEU A 42 -3.44 -9.25 0.19
C LEU A 42 -4.73 -8.47 0.03
N LEU A 43 -4.59 -7.19 -0.29
CA LEU A 43 -5.71 -6.32 -0.55
C LEU A 43 -5.80 -6.03 -2.05
N THR A 44 -7.02 -5.97 -2.55
CA THR A 44 -7.24 -5.50 -3.92
C THR A 44 -7.27 -3.97 -3.91
N THR A 45 -7.13 -3.37 -5.08
CA THR A 45 -7.16 -1.90 -5.19
C THR A 45 -8.51 -1.32 -4.82
N GLU A 46 -9.56 -2.13 -4.86
CA GLU A 46 -10.92 -1.69 -4.54
C GLU A 46 -11.24 -1.73 -3.05
N GLU A 47 -10.44 -2.43 -2.27
CA GLU A 47 -10.74 -2.60 -0.86
C GLU A 47 -10.59 -1.32 -0.07
N THR A 48 -11.44 -1.17 0.94
CA THR A 48 -11.43 0.02 1.78
C THR A 48 -10.38 -0.11 2.87
N VAL A 49 -9.83 1.04 3.24
CA VAL A 49 -8.85 1.13 4.31
C VAL A 49 -9.26 2.29 5.23
N SER A 50 -8.67 2.34 6.41
CA SER A 50 -8.99 3.40 7.37
C SER A 50 -7.72 4.01 7.94
N ASP A 51 -7.89 5.12 8.65
CA ASP A 51 -6.75 5.83 9.23
C ASP A 51 -6.02 5.02 10.30
N ASP A 52 -6.67 4.00 10.82
CA ASP A 52 -6.06 3.13 11.84
C ASP A 52 -5.29 1.96 11.26
N ASP A 53 -5.35 1.78 9.96
CA ASP A 53 -4.72 0.63 9.32
C ASP A 53 -3.20 0.81 9.19
N VAL A 54 -2.54 -0.34 9.15
CA VAL A 54 -1.12 -0.41 8.78
C VAL A 54 -1.05 -1.23 7.51
N ILE A 55 -0.58 -0.61 6.45
CA ILE A 55 -0.53 -1.25 5.14
C ILE A 55 0.92 -1.41 4.73
N GLU A 56 1.26 -2.62 4.33
CA GLU A 56 2.59 -2.88 3.79
C GLU A 56 2.52 -2.93 2.27
N LEU A 57 3.41 -2.23 1.61
CA LEU A 57 3.52 -2.27 0.15
C LEU A 57 4.80 -3.00 -0.23
N ARG A 58 4.66 -4.08 -0.95
CA ARG A 58 5.79 -4.87 -1.42
C ARG A 58 5.93 -4.75 -2.91
N PRO A 59 7.12 -4.49 -3.42
CA PRO A 59 7.30 -4.43 -4.88
C PRO A 59 7.09 -5.81 -5.49
N VAL A 60 6.44 -5.82 -6.64
CA VAL A 60 6.27 -7.04 -7.43
C VAL A 60 7.51 -7.19 -8.29
N ILE A 61 8.24 -8.25 -8.07
CA ILE A 61 9.42 -8.54 -8.88
C ILE A 61 8.98 -9.51 -9.96
N SER A 62 8.87 -9.01 -11.17
CA SER A 62 8.50 -9.88 -12.26
C SER A 62 9.69 -10.74 -12.63
N GLY A 63 9.45 -11.95 -12.54
CA GLY A 63 10.12 -13.09 -12.94
C GLY A 63 11.46 -13.07 -13.59
N GLY A 64 12.14 -12.29 -13.15
CA GLY A 64 13.40 -12.02 -13.69
C GLY A 64 14.30 -13.08 -14.10
#